data_5d1ccddace83640f4c24bbd9db4604c9
#
_entry.id   5d1ccddace83640f4c24bbd9db4604c9
#
_cell.length_a   1.000
_cell.length_b   1.000
_cell.length_c   1.000
_cell.angle_alpha   90.00
_cell.angle_beta   90.00
_cell.angle_gamma   90.00
#
_symmetry.space_group_name_H-M   'P 1'
#
loop_
_entity.id
_entity.type
_entity.pdbx_description
1 polymer ?
#
loop_
_entity_poly.entity_id
_entity_poly.type
_entity_poly.pdbx_seq_one_letter_code
_entity_poly.pdbx_strand_id
1 'polypeptide(L)'
;RAVASLVGQLYAYLNGKKCEVYPSPFTVRLFEQEEDRPEDVDTLVEPDVTVVCDPSKLDNTGCKGAPDLVMEILSPSTQRHDKLTKFNLYQRAGVREYWIVDTDSKSVQVFLLDDGRYAAKDFGTVGDKLKVNILENCLIDLSQVFPN
;
A
#
# COMPACT_ATOMS: atom_id res chain seq x y z
N ARG A 1 3.53 -9.63 12.11
CA ARG A 1 2.20 -9.61 12.70
C ARG A 1 1.30 -8.52 12.13
N ALA A 2 1.80 -7.30 11.98
CA ALA A 2 1.01 -6.22 11.38
C ALA A 2 0.59 -6.57 9.96
N VAL A 3 1.51 -7.12 9.16
CA VAL A 3 1.20 -7.54 7.78
C VAL A 3 0.08 -8.57 7.79
N ALA A 4 0.16 -9.59 8.65
CA ALA A 4 -0.84 -10.64 8.70
C ALA A 4 -2.23 -10.08 9.03
N SER A 5 -2.31 -9.14 9.98
CA SER A 5 -3.58 -8.51 10.33
C SER A 5 -4.14 -7.68 9.20
N LEU A 6 -3.31 -6.83 8.58
CA LEU A 6 -3.74 -6.00 7.47
C LEU A 6 -4.23 -6.84 6.29
N VAL A 7 -3.47 -7.86 5.92
CA VAL A 7 -3.86 -8.76 4.83
C VAL A 7 -5.15 -9.51 5.21
N GLY A 8 -5.24 -10.00 6.43
CA GLY A 8 -6.41 -10.74 6.89
C GLY A 8 -7.68 -9.90 6.86
N GLN A 9 -7.61 -8.66 7.35
CA GLN A 9 -8.76 -7.75 7.33
C GLN A 9 -9.16 -7.38 5.91
N LEU A 10 -8.18 -7.06 5.06
CA LEU A 10 -8.44 -6.75 3.66
C LEU A 10 -9.01 -7.96 2.92
N TYR A 11 -8.43 -9.14 3.13
CA TYR A 11 -8.89 -10.36 2.46
C TYR A 11 -10.34 -10.67 2.83
N ALA A 12 -10.68 -10.54 4.12
CA ALA A 12 -12.05 -10.78 4.58
C ALA A 12 -13.04 -9.82 3.91
N TYR A 13 -12.67 -8.55 3.78
CA TYR A 13 -13.52 -7.57 3.08
C TYR A 13 -13.62 -7.87 1.59
N LEU A 14 -12.49 -8.21 0.96
CA LEU A 14 -12.41 -8.35 -0.50
C LEU A 14 -12.95 -9.68 -1.02
N ASN A 15 -13.25 -10.63 -0.15
CA ASN A 15 -13.77 -11.93 -0.55
C ASN A 15 -15.02 -11.78 -1.40
N GLY A 16 -14.97 -12.31 -2.62
CA GLY A 16 -16.06 -12.18 -3.57
C GLY A 16 -16.13 -10.84 -4.29
N LYS A 17 -15.14 -9.98 -4.11
CA LYS A 17 -15.08 -8.67 -4.76
C LYS A 17 -13.98 -8.63 -5.81
N LYS A 18 -13.95 -7.56 -6.59
CA LYS A 18 -13.05 -7.43 -7.74
C LYS A 18 -11.57 -7.27 -7.34
N CYS A 19 -11.30 -6.48 -6.31
CA CYS A 19 -9.92 -6.21 -5.93
C CYS A 19 -9.32 -7.38 -5.16
N GLU A 20 -8.00 -7.53 -5.29
CA GLU A 20 -7.26 -8.61 -4.63
C GLU A 20 -6.12 -8.04 -3.79
N VAL A 21 -5.85 -8.67 -2.65
CA VAL A 21 -4.78 -8.27 -1.74
C VAL A 21 -3.66 -9.30 -1.74
N TYR A 22 -2.43 -8.81 -1.73
CA TYR A 22 -1.23 -9.66 -1.75
C TYR A 22 -0.23 -9.19 -0.69
N PRO A 23 0.27 -10.11 0.15
CA PRO A 23 1.39 -9.81 1.02
C PRO A 23 2.71 -9.94 0.27
N SER A 24 3.79 -9.38 0.81
CA SER A 24 5.14 -9.63 0.32
C SER A 24 5.52 -11.11 0.55
N PRO A 25 6.28 -11.75 -0.35
CA PRO A 25 6.83 -11.17 -1.58
C PRO A 25 5.81 -11.14 -2.72
N PHE A 26 5.62 -9.97 -3.27
CA PHE A 26 4.75 -9.75 -4.43
C PHE A 26 5.38 -8.65 -5.26
N THR A 27 5.88 -8.99 -6.43
CA THR A 27 6.66 -8.07 -7.26
C THR A 27 5.76 -7.10 -7.99
N VAL A 28 6.04 -5.81 -7.89
CA VAL A 28 5.35 -4.75 -8.61
C VAL A 28 6.34 -4.03 -9.52
N ARG A 29 6.04 -4.00 -10.82
CA ARG A 29 6.82 -3.28 -11.83
C ARG A 29 6.15 -1.93 -12.04
N LEU A 30 6.57 -0.93 -11.26
CA LEU A 30 5.85 0.34 -11.12
C LEU A 30 5.71 1.13 -12.42
N PHE A 31 6.74 1.12 -13.28
CA PHE A 31 6.81 1.97 -14.46
C PHE A 31 6.90 1.16 -15.74
N GLU A 32 5.99 0.20 -15.90
CA GLU A 32 5.97 -0.63 -17.11
C GLU A 32 4.79 -0.26 -17.99
N GLN A 33 4.74 1.03 -18.38
CA GLN A 33 3.74 1.57 -19.29
C GLN A 33 4.43 2.31 -20.43
N GLU A 34 3.69 2.52 -21.52
CA GLU A 34 4.23 3.07 -22.74
C GLU A 34 4.84 4.46 -22.56
N GLU A 35 4.24 5.29 -21.70
CA GLU A 35 4.71 6.64 -21.41
C GLU A 35 5.76 6.74 -20.32
N ASP A 36 6.16 5.59 -19.74
CA ASP A 36 7.16 5.60 -18.68
C ASP A 36 8.52 6.02 -19.19
N ARG A 37 9.28 6.71 -18.32
CA ARG A 37 10.64 7.10 -18.65
C ARG A 37 11.51 5.86 -18.78
N PRO A 38 12.44 5.81 -19.74
CA PRO A 38 13.30 4.64 -19.91
C PRO A 38 14.04 4.21 -18.64
N GLU A 39 14.46 5.16 -17.81
CA GLU A 39 15.17 4.86 -16.57
C GLU A 39 14.29 4.22 -15.49
N ASP A 40 12.98 4.26 -15.66
CA ASP A 40 12.03 3.70 -14.68
C ASP A 40 11.51 2.31 -15.06
N VAL A 41 11.78 1.85 -16.29
CA VAL A 41 11.20 0.60 -16.83
C VAL A 41 11.49 -0.60 -15.93
N ASP A 42 12.69 -0.65 -15.34
CA ASP A 42 13.12 -1.78 -14.53
C ASP A 42 12.92 -1.56 -13.03
N THR A 43 12.15 -0.54 -12.64
CA THR A 43 11.91 -0.28 -11.22
C THR A 43 10.96 -1.31 -10.64
N LEU A 44 11.49 -2.15 -9.76
CA LEU A 44 10.74 -3.21 -9.08
C LEU A 44 10.65 -2.91 -7.60
N VAL A 45 9.49 -3.16 -7.01
CA VAL A 45 9.31 -3.09 -5.56
C VAL A 45 8.56 -4.32 -5.08
N GLU A 46 8.71 -4.64 -3.80
CA GLU A 46 7.96 -5.69 -3.13
C GLU A 46 7.30 -5.11 -1.89
N PRO A 47 6.17 -4.40 -2.04
CA PRO A 47 5.52 -3.77 -0.89
C PRO A 47 5.07 -4.82 0.14
N ASP A 48 4.99 -4.41 1.39
CA ASP A 48 4.52 -5.32 2.44
C ASP A 48 3.07 -5.77 2.21
N VAL A 49 2.22 -4.86 1.76
CA VAL A 49 0.83 -5.16 1.40
C VAL A 49 0.47 -4.40 0.13
N THR A 50 -0.17 -5.08 -0.81
CA THR A 50 -0.58 -4.50 -2.09
C THR A 50 -2.01 -4.88 -2.40
N VAL A 51 -2.81 -3.92 -2.88
CA VAL A 51 -4.16 -4.19 -3.41
C VAL A 51 -4.21 -3.78 -4.87
N VAL A 52 -4.66 -4.70 -5.71
CA VAL A 52 -4.80 -4.50 -7.15
C VAL A 52 -6.26 -4.67 -7.54
N CYS A 53 -6.84 -3.65 -8.18
CA CYS A 53 -8.24 -3.66 -8.56
C CYS A 53 -8.46 -3.91 -10.06
N ASP A 54 -7.42 -3.78 -10.86
CA ASP A 54 -7.48 -4.06 -12.30
C ASP A 54 -6.83 -5.42 -12.57
N PRO A 55 -7.64 -6.47 -12.86
CA PRO A 55 -7.09 -7.80 -13.09
C PRO A 55 -6.11 -7.88 -14.26
N SER A 56 -6.22 -6.96 -15.23
CA SER A 56 -5.31 -6.96 -16.38
C SER A 56 -3.87 -6.61 -16.00
N LYS A 57 -3.66 -6.06 -14.80
CA LYS A 57 -2.31 -5.77 -14.30
C LYS A 57 -1.65 -6.99 -13.65
N LEU A 58 -2.40 -8.05 -13.41
CA LEU A 58 -1.87 -9.25 -12.76
C LEU A 58 -1.36 -10.24 -13.80
N ASP A 59 -0.16 -10.76 -13.59
CA ASP A 59 0.42 -11.81 -14.43
C ASP A 59 1.21 -12.79 -13.56
N ASN A 60 1.93 -13.72 -14.20
CA ASN A 60 2.67 -14.78 -13.48
C ASN A 60 3.80 -14.24 -12.61
N THR A 61 4.23 -12.99 -12.83
CA THR A 61 5.36 -12.41 -12.10
C THR A 61 4.95 -11.33 -11.11
N GLY A 62 3.65 -11.03 -11.00
CA GLY A 62 3.15 -10.06 -10.06
C GLY A 62 2.25 -9.01 -10.70
N CYS A 63 2.50 -7.73 -10.41
CA CYS A 63 1.70 -6.62 -10.89
C CYS A 63 2.47 -5.79 -11.92
N LYS A 64 1.83 -5.50 -13.03
CA LYS A 64 2.37 -4.64 -14.08
C LYS A 64 1.76 -3.25 -13.95
N GLY A 65 2.59 -2.26 -13.65
CA GLY A 65 2.15 -0.89 -13.41
C GLY A 65 1.79 -0.64 -11.96
N ALA A 66 1.28 0.56 -11.67
CA ALA A 66 0.97 0.96 -10.30
C ALA A 66 -0.26 0.20 -9.76
N PRO A 67 -0.15 -0.41 -8.58
CA PRO A 67 -1.33 -0.96 -7.90
C PRO A 67 -2.21 0.17 -7.35
N ASP A 68 -3.36 -0.19 -6.82
CA ASP A 68 -4.32 0.79 -6.30
C ASP A 68 -4.00 1.24 -4.88
N LEU A 69 -3.45 0.35 -4.06
CA LEU A 69 -3.10 0.61 -2.68
C LEU A 69 -1.79 -0.09 -2.34
N VAL A 70 -0.93 0.61 -1.62
CA VAL A 70 0.29 0.04 -1.04
C VAL A 70 0.33 0.39 0.44
N MET A 71 0.68 -0.59 1.27
CA MET A 71 0.98 -0.37 2.68
C MET A 71 2.41 -0.82 2.95
N GLU A 72 3.17 0.02 3.62
CA GLU A 72 4.55 -0.30 4.03
C GLU A 72 4.67 -0.23 5.53
N ILE A 73 5.29 -1.25 6.12
CA ILE A 73 5.50 -1.33 7.56
C ILE A 73 6.90 -0.82 7.87
N LEU A 74 6.98 0.23 8.67
CA LEU A 74 8.26 0.74 9.14
C LEU A 74 8.77 -0.12 10.28
N SER A 75 10.06 -0.39 10.26
CA SER A 75 10.76 -1.04 11.35
C SER A 75 11.93 -0.14 11.79
N PRO A 76 12.56 -0.42 12.95
CA PRO A 76 13.71 0.36 13.37
C PRO A 76 14.86 0.38 12.37
N SER A 77 14.93 -0.64 11.50
CA SER A 77 15.97 -0.74 10.48
C SER A 77 15.61 0.00 9.20
N THR A 78 14.32 0.33 8.98
CA THR A 78 13.90 1.12 7.81
C THR A 78 13.97 2.59 8.17
N GLN A 79 15.00 3.24 7.68
CA GLN A 79 15.34 4.59 8.06
C GLN A 79 14.45 5.63 7.35
N ARG A 80 14.52 6.87 7.83
CA ARG A 80 13.89 8.04 7.23
C ARG A 80 14.10 8.11 5.73
N HIS A 81 15.32 7.80 5.30
CA HIS A 81 15.70 7.87 3.90
C HIS A 81 14.83 6.95 3.05
N ASP A 82 14.66 5.70 3.50
CA ASP A 82 13.84 4.73 2.79
C ASP A 82 12.37 5.14 2.74
N LYS A 83 11.86 5.68 3.84
CA LYS A 83 10.49 6.19 3.92
C LYS A 83 10.24 7.29 2.89
N LEU A 84 11.14 8.27 2.81
CA LEU A 84 11.00 9.38 1.87
C LEU A 84 11.15 8.91 0.42
N THR A 85 12.11 8.02 0.17
CA THR A 85 12.34 7.46 -1.16
C THR A 85 11.10 6.73 -1.65
N LYS A 86 10.51 5.88 -0.83
CA LYS A 86 9.31 5.13 -1.21
C LYS A 86 8.10 6.04 -1.40
N PHE A 87 7.93 7.03 -0.52
CA PHE A 87 6.85 8.01 -0.65
C PHE A 87 6.90 8.69 -2.02
N ASN A 88 8.08 9.19 -2.41
CA ASN A 88 8.24 9.85 -3.68
C ASN A 88 8.06 8.90 -4.87
N LEU A 89 8.54 7.68 -4.72
CA LEU A 89 8.44 6.66 -5.76
C LEU A 89 6.98 6.29 -6.04
N TYR A 90 6.22 5.99 -5.01
CA TYR A 90 4.81 5.61 -5.17
C TYR A 90 3.96 6.78 -5.65
N GLN A 91 4.26 7.99 -5.18
CA GLN A 91 3.59 9.20 -5.65
C GLN A 91 3.79 9.38 -7.15
N ARG A 92 5.03 9.30 -7.61
CA ARG A 92 5.36 9.45 -9.03
C ARG A 92 4.74 8.35 -9.89
N ALA A 93 4.68 7.14 -9.36
CA ALA A 93 4.10 6.00 -10.08
C ALA A 93 2.58 6.08 -10.19
N GLY A 94 1.92 6.87 -9.34
CA GLY A 94 0.48 7.02 -9.39
C GLY A 94 -0.30 6.04 -8.53
N VAL A 95 0.31 5.50 -7.47
CA VAL A 95 -0.41 4.65 -6.51
C VAL A 95 -1.44 5.51 -5.77
N ARG A 96 -2.72 5.17 -5.90
CA ARG A 96 -3.81 6.05 -5.45
C ARG A 96 -3.87 6.24 -3.95
N GLU A 97 -3.57 5.20 -3.17
CA GLU A 97 -3.61 5.26 -1.71
C GLU A 97 -2.36 4.60 -1.13
N TYR A 98 -1.73 5.29 -0.17
CA TYR A 98 -0.48 4.83 0.43
C TYR A 98 -0.57 4.92 1.94
N TRP A 99 -0.32 3.80 2.62
CA TRP A 99 -0.34 3.70 4.08
C TRP A 99 1.06 3.48 4.59
N ILE A 100 1.46 4.27 5.57
CA ILE A 100 2.71 4.08 6.30
C ILE A 100 2.33 3.61 7.69
N VAL A 101 2.72 2.36 8.00
CA VAL A 101 2.37 1.70 9.27
C VAL A 101 3.62 1.64 10.13
N ASP A 102 3.60 2.31 11.27
CA ASP A 102 4.74 2.40 12.18
C ASP A 102 4.46 1.55 13.43
N THR A 103 5.17 0.42 13.55
CA THR A 103 4.95 -0.51 14.66
C THR A 103 5.55 -0.03 15.96
N ASP A 104 6.55 0.84 15.92
CA ASP A 104 7.16 1.39 17.13
C ASP A 104 6.22 2.38 17.82
N SER A 105 5.68 3.32 17.05
CA SER A 105 4.73 4.32 17.58
C SER A 105 3.29 3.82 17.59
N LYS A 106 3.03 2.64 16.99
CA LYS A 106 1.68 2.06 16.85
C LYS A 106 0.74 3.05 16.21
N SER A 107 1.14 3.55 15.07
CA SER A 107 0.37 4.56 14.33
C SER A 107 0.39 4.28 12.84
N VAL A 108 -0.58 4.86 12.14
CA VAL A 108 -0.72 4.74 10.69
C VAL A 108 -0.97 6.11 10.11
N GLN A 109 -0.26 6.43 9.03
CA GLN A 109 -0.52 7.61 8.21
C GLN A 109 -1.12 7.14 6.89
N VAL A 110 -2.20 7.80 6.47
CA VAL A 110 -2.91 7.49 5.22
C VAL A 110 -2.78 8.67 4.27
N PHE A 111 -2.31 8.40 3.06
CA PHE A 111 -2.17 9.41 2.01
C PHE A 111 -3.02 9.03 0.80
N LEU A 112 -3.66 10.02 0.20
CA LEU A 112 -4.39 9.85 -1.06
C LEU A 112 -3.74 10.71 -2.13
N LEU A 113 -3.63 10.12 -3.32
CA LEU A 113 -3.11 10.83 -4.48
C LEU A 113 -4.17 11.83 -4.95
N ASP A 114 -3.79 13.10 -5.03
CA ASP A 114 -4.63 14.19 -5.47
C ASP A 114 -3.81 15.04 -6.45
N ASP A 115 -4.23 15.02 -7.70
CA ASP A 115 -3.56 15.76 -8.78
C ASP A 115 -2.05 15.47 -8.82
N GLY A 116 -1.69 14.20 -8.75
CA GLY A 116 -0.31 13.75 -8.85
C GLY A 116 0.53 13.87 -7.58
N ARG A 117 -0.06 14.31 -6.47
CA ARG A 117 0.64 14.47 -5.20
C ARG A 117 -0.13 13.83 -4.06
N TYR A 118 0.61 13.25 -3.12
CA TYR A 118 -0.01 12.70 -1.92
C TYR A 118 -0.42 13.83 -0.96
N ALA A 119 -1.69 13.79 -0.57
CA ALA A 119 -2.22 14.62 0.49
C ALA A 119 -2.50 13.73 1.71
N ALA A 120 -2.13 14.21 2.90
CA ALA A 120 -2.44 13.52 4.15
C ALA A 120 -3.95 13.44 4.31
N LYS A 121 -4.49 12.22 4.38
CA LYS A 121 -5.93 11.98 4.47
C LYS A 121 -6.35 11.64 5.89
N ASP A 122 -5.60 10.80 6.57
CA ASP A 122 -5.98 10.33 7.89
C ASP A 122 -4.76 9.88 8.68
N PHE A 123 -4.94 9.79 10.00
CA PHE A 123 -3.94 9.31 10.92
C PHE A 123 -4.65 8.55 12.04
N GLY A 124 -4.14 7.38 12.41
CA GLY A 124 -4.76 6.59 13.45
C GLY A 124 -3.76 5.94 14.39
N THR A 125 -4.24 5.62 15.59
CA THR A 125 -3.51 4.87 16.60
C THR A 125 -4.34 3.67 17.06
N VAL A 126 -3.88 2.94 18.08
CA VAL A 126 -4.40 1.62 18.45
C VAL A 126 -5.92 1.56 18.60
N GLY A 127 -6.56 2.58 19.13
CA GLY A 127 -8.02 2.56 19.35
C GLY A 127 -8.86 2.92 18.13
N ASP A 128 -8.23 3.22 17.01
CA ASP A 128 -8.92 3.76 15.84
C ASP A 128 -9.26 2.70 14.82
N LYS A 129 -10.26 3.01 14.00
CA LYS A 129 -10.55 2.30 12.77
C LYS A 129 -10.35 3.28 11.62
N LEU A 130 -9.57 2.88 10.64
CA LEU A 130 -9.27 3.73 9.49
C LEU A 130 -9.95 3.21 8.24
N LYS A 131 -10.52 4.13 7.47
CA LYS A 131 -11.14 3.79 6.20
C LYS A 131 -10.08 3.56 5.14
N VAL A 132 -10.24 2.48 4.37
CA VAL A 132 -9.52 2.29 3.12
C VAL A 132 -10.29 3.05 2.05
N ASN A 133 -9.76 4.16 1.59
CA ASN A 133 -10.53 5.13 0.81
C ASN A 133 -10.87 4.65 -0.61
N ILE A 134 -10.03 3.80 -1.20
CA ILE A 134 -10.28 3.26 -2.53
C ILE A 134 -11.35 2.15 -2.52
N LEU A 135 -11.75 1.68 -1.33
CA LEU A 135 -12.74 0.62 -1.18
C LEU A 135 -13.97 1.17 -0.45
N GLU A 136 -15.14 0.69 -0.87
CA GLU A 136 -16.39 1.16 -0.26
C GLU A 136 -16.61 0.48 1.08
N ASN A 137 -16.83 1.27 2.14
CA ASN A 137 -17.17 0.77 3.47
C ASN A 137 -16.16 -0.21 4.07
N CYS A 138 -14.88 -0.08 3.72
CA CYS A 138 -13.82 -0.91 4.28
C CYS A 138 -13.13 -0.16 5.40
N LEU A 139 -13.20 -0.69 6.62
CA LEU A 139 -12.53 -0.16 7.79
C LEU A 139 -11.49 -1.15 8.29
N ILE A 140 -10.31 -0.64 8.62
CA ILE A 140 -9.26 -1.43 9.25
C ILE A 140 -9.22 -1.11 10.73
N ASP A 141 -9.34 -2.13 11.56
CA ASP A 141 -9.30 -2.02 13.01
C ASP A 141 -7.84 -2.07 13.47
N LEU A 142 -7.31 -0.94 13.92
CA LEU A 142 -5.90 -0.84 14.31
C LEU A 142 -5.59 -1.57 15.61
N SER A 143 -6.59 -1.88 16.44
CA SER A 143 -6.36 -2.69 17.63
C SER A 143 -5.91 -4.11 17.28
N GLN A 144 -6.27 -4.59 16.09
CA GLN A 144 -5.84 -5.89 15.59
C GLN A 144 -4.49 -5.84 14.89
N VAL A 145 -4.09 -4.66 14.43
CA VAL A 145 -2.79 -4.46 13.77
C VAL A 145 -1.68 -4.33 14.82
N PHE A 146 -1.97 -3.63 15.90
CA PHE A 146 -1.02 -3.32 16.97
C PHE A 146 -1.46 -3.96 18.28
N PRO A 147 -1.23 -5.25 18.47
CA PRO A 147 -1.64 -5.89 19.73
C PRO A 147 -0.74 -5.45 20.88
N ASN A 148 -1.27 -5.53 22.03
CA ASN A 148 -0.53 -5.28 23.27
C ASN A 148 0.48 -6.40 23.55
#